data_29a6c65a4a815cee73e8ffe7c1e90b7b
#
_entry.id   29a6c65a4a815cee73e8ffe7c1e90b7b
#
_cell.length_a   1.000
_cell.length_b   1.000
_cell.length_c   1.000
_cell.angle_alpha   90.00
_cell.angle_beta   90.00
_cell.angle_gamma   90.00
#
_symmetry.space_group_name_H-M   'P 1'
#
loop_
_entity.id
_entity.type
_entity.pdbx_description
1 polymer ?
#
loop_
_entity_poly.entity_id
_entity_poly.type
_entity_poly.pdbx_seq_one_letter_code
_entity_poly.pdbx_strand_id
1 'polypeptide(L)'
;MCIRDRDMRAQRTQKEQTVQLTVRGMARGAIRMEAEDGTIYTCAKENARGALFGDTVLAERIGRDRVIVAKVLTHAHENIMGVLRVHDGVRVIQPLERRLPAEIAVADLHAEAEDGEIVRTHVTRWEDEGGLCVSVEERIGSFEQATYALDALVMSMRLRTDFPEDVLKEADTCRPADLADDPTREDLRHLLSFTIDGRDAKDFDDSVSLEQLENGHVRLGVHIADVGHYVRPGTALDREAFARGTSVYLPGRVLPMLPEQLCNGVCSLRPNEDKFTMTALMEIDDAGRVVDERIARTITCSKARLVYDDVNALFNGSEQQADAMAAVADTLHQMRVLAGKLRARRQAQGCIDSVSY
;
A
#
# COMPACT_ATOMS: atom_id res chain seq x y z
N MET A 1 4.56 -31.58 51.15
CA MET A 1 4.39 -30.60 50.07
C MET A 1 5.68 -30.62 49.23
N CYS A 2 5.64 -31.22 48.05
CA CYS A 2 6.80 -31.67 47.30
C CYS A 2 7.54 -30.46 46.65
N ILE A 3 8.88 -30.55 46.59
CA ILE A 3 9.74 -29.52 45.96
C ILE A 3 9.26 -29.19 44.52
N ARG A 4 8.74 -30.18 43.79
CA ARG A 4 8.15 -30.00 42.45
C ARG A 4 6.96 -29.04 42.41
N ASP A 5 6.12 -28.97 43.46
CA ASP A 5 4.99 -28.03 43.48
C ASP A 5 5.39 -26.58 43.74
N ARG A 6 6.51 -26.36 44.41
CA ARG A 6 7.07 -25.00 44.58
C ARG A 6 7.68 -24.47 43.28
N ASP A 7 8.42 -25.32 42.54
CA ASP A 7 9.04 -24.93 41.27
C ASP A 7 8.00 -24.69 40.20
N MET A 8 6.92 -25.49 40.14
CA MET A 8 5.81 -25.28 39.21
C MET A 8 4.99 -24.01 39.53
N ARG A 9 4.79 -23.67 40.82
CA ARG A 9 4.13 -22.42 41.24
C ARG A 9 5.03 -21.20 40.93
N ALA A 10 6.33 -21.30 41.20
CA ALA A 10 7.28 -20.23 40.86
C ALA A 10 7.35 -19.99 39.35
N GLN A 11 7.39 -21.04 38.54
CA GLN A 11 7.35 -20.95 37.09
C GLN A 11 5.98 -20.42 36.54
N ARG A 12 4.85 -20.78 37.18
CA ARG A 12 3.54 -20.20 36.84
C ARG A 12 3.47 -18.72 37.18
N THR A 13 3.95 -18.31 38.36
CA THR A 13 3.93 -16.93 38.80
C THR A 13 4.86 -16.05 37.91
N GLN A 14 5.99 -16.60 37.46
CA GLN A 14 6.90 -15.93 36.55
C GLN A 14 6.33 -15.82 35.13
N LYS A 15 5.58 -16.83 34.67
CA LYS A 15 4.91 -16.82 33.37
C LYS A 15 3.71 -15.83 33.31
N GLU A 16 3.08 -15.55 34.45
CA GLU A 16 2.00 -14.56 34.58
C GLU A 16 2.54 -13.10 34.67
N GLN A 17 3.83 -12.90 34.94
CA GLN A 17 4.45 -11.58 35.07
C GLN A 17 5.15 -11.13 33.78
N THR A 18 5.50 -12.03 32.87
CA THR A 18 6.22 -11.67 31.64
C THR A 18 5.29 -11.71 30.43
N VAL A 19 5.54 -10.77 29.49
CA VAL A 19 4.78 -10.65 28.24
C VAL A 19 5.74 -10.40 27.07
N GLN A 20 5.46 -11.05 25.94
CA GLN A 20 6.17 -10.78 24.70
C GLN A 20 5.51 -9.61 23.98
N LEU A 21 6.33 -8.61 23.59
CA LEU A 21 5.86 -7.35 23.01
C LEU A 21 6.70 -6.98 21.79
N THR A 22 6.07 -6.26 20.87
CA THR A 22 6.76 -5.59 19.75
C THR A 22 6.87 -4.10 20.02
N VAL A 23 8.05 -3.53 19.82
CA VAL A 23 8.30 -2.07 19.97
C VAL A 23 7.66 -1.33 18.81
N ARG A 24 6.73 -0.41 19.09
CA ARG A 24 5.97 0.34 18.08
C ARG A 24 6.40 1.80 17.92
N GLY A 25 7.29 2.30 18.77
CA GLY A 25 7.81 3.66 18.67
C GLY A 25 7.77 4.42 19.99
N MET A 26 7.99 5.73 19.94
CA MET A 26 7.93 6.61 21.12
C MET A 26 6.65 7.43 21.10
N ALA A 27 6.01 7.55 22.27
CA ALA A 27 4.88 8.44 22.50
C ALA A 27 5.01 9.09 23.87
N ARG A 28 4.91 10.43 23.92
CA ARG A 28 4.96 11.23 25.17
C ARG A 28 6.19 10.93 26.06
N GLY A 29 7.36 10.67 25.44
CA GLY A 29 8.61 10.39 26.15
C GLY A 29 8.79 8.95 26.64
N ALA A 30 7.85 8.05 26.38
CA ALA A 30 7.94 6.63 26.68
C ALA A 30 7.90 5.78 25.39
N ILE A 31 8.48 4.58 25.45
CA ILE A 31 8.44 3.61 24.36
C ILE A 31 7.09 2.88 24.44
N ARG A 32 6.37 2.90 23.33
CA ARG A 32 5.12 2.15 23.13
C ARG A 32 5.43 0.76 22.62
N MET A 33 4.86 -0.25 23.27
CA MET A 33 5.00 -1.66 22.92
C MET A 33 3.63 -2.31 22.81
N GLU A 34 3.48 -3.29 21.95
CA GLU A 34 2.21 -3.94 21.66
C GLU A 34 2.35 -5.46 21.78
N ALA A 35 1.41 -6.09 22.47
CA ALA A 35 1.27 -7.52 22.53
C ALA A 35 0.52 -8.08 21.31
N GLU A 36 0.58 -9.38 21.10
CA GLU A 36 -0.08 -10.07 19.98
C GLU A 36 -1.61 -9.87 19.99
N ASP A 37 -2.21 -9.72 21.16
CA ASP A 37 -3.66 -9.46 21.35
C ASP A 37 -4.05 -7.97 21.13
N GLY A 38 -3.10 -7.11 20.73
CA GLY A 38 -3.29 -5.68 20.52
C GLY A 38 -3.22 -4.85 21.79
N THR A 39 -2.95 -5.44 22.95
CA THR A 39 -2.78 -4.71 24.21
C THR A 39 -1.53 -3.83 24.16
N ILE A 40 -1.68 -2.55 24.55
CA ILE A 40 -0.61 -1.58 24.52
C ILE A 40 0.01 -1.43 25.91
N TYR A 41 1.35 -1.46 25.93
CA TYR A 41 2.17 -1.20 27.10
C TYR A 41 3.12 -0.03 26.86
N THR A 42 3.58 0.58 27.95
CA THR A 42 4.56 1.66 27.93
C THR A 42 5.79 1.27 28.75
N CYS A 43 6.97 1.59 28.21
CA CYS A 43 8.25 1.37 28.86
C CYS A 43 9.02 2.68 28.91
N ALA A 44 9.61 3.02 30.06
CA ALA A 44 10.51 4.14 30.14
C ALA A 44 11.80 3.86 29.34
N LYS A 45 12.40 4.89 28.73
CA LYS A 45 13.55 4.72 27.83
C LYS A 45 14.71 4.01 28.50
N GLU A 46 14.99 4.35 29.76
CA GLU A 46 16.04 3.75 30.61
C GLU A 46 15.79 2.26 30.92
N ASN A 47 14.57 1.77 30.79
CA ASN A 47 14.15 0.41 31.05
C ASN A 47 13.99 -0.44 29.78
N ALA A 48 14.33 0.12 28.63
CA ALA A 48 14.11 -0.55 27.34
C ALA A 48 15.27 -1.47 26.90
N ARG A 49 16.40 -1.45 27.59
CA ARG A 49 17.59 -2.26 27.29
C ARG A 49 18.01 -2.19 25.81
N GLY A 50 18.04 -0.99 25.26
CA GLY A 50 18.45 -0.80 23.87
C GLY A 50 17.45 -1.24 22.81
N ALA A 51 16.26 -1.72 23.19
CA ALA A 51 15.24 -2.12 22.23
C ALA A 51 14.84 -0.97 21.32
N LEU A 52 14.87 -1.21 20.01
CA LEU A 52 14.55 -0.26 18.96
C LEU A 52 13.19 -0.57 18.32
N PHE A 53 12.71 0.36 17.51
CA PHE A 53 11.47 0.19 16.77
C PHE A 53 11.46 -1.13 15.97
N GLY A 54 10.38 -1.90 16.11
CA GLY A 54 10.19 -3.19 15.45
C GLY A 54 10.74 -4.38 16.21
N ASP A 55 11.60 -4.18 17.23
CA ASP A 55 12.17 -5.28 18.01
C ASP A 55 11.08 -6.05 18.76
N THR A 56 11.28 -7.36 18.88
CA THR A 56 10.48 -8.20 19.75
C THR A 56 11.22 -8.40 21.08
N VAL A 57 10.54 -8.11 22.17
CA VAL A 57 11.09 -8.14 23.52
C VAL A 57 10.30 -9.03 24.44
N LEU A 58 10.97 -9.61 25.43
CA LEU A 58 10.34 -10.16 26.63
C LEU A 58 10.36 -9.09 27.71
N ALA A 59 9.21 -8.71 28.23
CA ALA A 59 9.08 -7.66 29.22
C ALA A 59 8.37 -8.13 30.48
N GLU A 60 8.74 -7.57 31.64
CA GLU A 60 8.12 -7.80 32.92
C GLU A 60 7.09 -6.69 33.22
N ARG A 61 5.89 -7.07 33.64
CA ARG A 61 4.85 -6.11 34.04
C ARG A 61 5.17 -5.51 35.41
N ILE A 62 5.22 -4.18 35.48
CA ILE A 62 5.39 -3.42 36.73
C ILE A 62 4.17 -2.61 37.11
N GLY A 63 3.06 -2.76 36.35
CA GLY A 63 1.78 -2.09 36.52
C GLY A 63 0.76 -2.58 35.55
N ARG A 64 -0.37 -1.86 35.44
CA ARG A 64 -1.47 -2.24 34.55
C ARG A 64 -1.06 -2.18 33.07
N ASP A 65 -0.33 -1.14 32.70
CA ASP A 65 0.06 -0.80 31.33
C ASP A 65 1.57 -0.45 31.21
N ARG A 66 2.35 -0.71 32.27
CA ARG A 66 3.80 -0.42 32.30
C ARG A 66 4.62 -1.68 32.41
N VAL A 67 5.74 -1.67 31.68
CA VAL A 67 6.67 -2.80 31.60
C VAL A 67 8.13 -2.34 31.70
N ILE A 68 8.99 -3.30 32.05
CA ILE A 68 10.47 -3.20 31.94
C ILE A 68 10.89 -4.30 30.98
N VAL A 69 11.74 -3.99 30.01
CA VAL A 69 12.32 -5.01 29.11
C VAL A 69 13.29 -5.88 29.89
N ALA A 70 12.99 -7.17 29.96
CA ALA A 70 13.88 -8.17 30.56
C ALA A 70 14.96 -8.59 29.55
N LYS A 71 14.56 -8.76 28.26
CA LYS A 71 15.45 -9.19 27.19
C LYS A 71 14.88 -8.80 25.83
N VAL A 72 15.73 -8.38 24.89
CA VAL A 72 15.42 -8.34 23.47
C VAL A 72 15.50 -9.76 22.92
N LEU A 73 14.42 -10.25 22.32
CA LEU A 73 14.33 -11.60 21.74
C LEU A 73 14.83 -11.61 20.29
N THR A 74 14.42 -10.59 19.53
CA THR A 74 14.75 -10.47 18.11
C THR A 74 14.90 -8.99 17.77
N HIS A 75 15.99 -8.63 17.13
CA HIS A 75 16.18 -7.31 16.56
C HIS A 75 15.53 -7.23 15.17
N ALA A 76 14.81 -6.16 14.91
CA ALA A 76 14.14 -5.93 13.63
C ALA A 76 15.10 -5.44 12.53
N HIS A 77 16.21 -4.85 12.91
CA HIS A 77 17.14 -4.18 12.01
C HIS A 77 18.52 -4.86 12.04
N GLU A 78 18.72 -5.91 11.24
CA GLU A 78 20.05 -6.49 11.02
C GLU A 78 20.87 -5.67 10.01
N ASN A 79 20.17 -5.04 9.05
CA ASN A 79 20.76 -4.15 8.05
C ASN A 79 20.06 -2.79 8.11
N ILE A 80 20.83 -1.74 7.99
CA ILE A 80 20.35 -0.35 8.05
C ILE A 80 20.84 0.39 6.81
N MET A 81 19.91 1.10 6.16
CA MET A 81 20.22 2.04 5.09
C MET A 81 20.40 3.43 5.69
N GLY A 82 21.44 4.12 5.28
CA GLY A 82 21.71 5.46 5.77
C GLY A 82 22.71 6.21 4.91
N VAL A 83 22.89 7.48 5.24
CA VAL A 83 23.90 8.32 4.60
C VAL A 83 25.17 8.30 5.48
N LEU A 84 26.30 7.96 4.88
CA LEU A 84 27.58 8.08 5.56
C LEU A 84 27.91 9.55 5.81
N ARG A 85 28.28 9.89 7.02
CA ARG A 85 28.79 11.21 7.40
C ARG A 85 30.16 11.09 8.03
N VAL A 86 31.03 12.02 7.69
CA VAL A 86 32.39 12.09 8.23
C VAL A 86 32.60 13.45 8.91
N HIS A 87 32.69 13.45 10.23
CA HIS A 87 32.94 14.63 11.05
C HIS A 87 34.25 14.48 11.82
N ASP A 88 35.22 15.33 11.53
CA ASP A 88 36.56 15.30 12.20
C ASP A 88 37.23 13.93 12.15
N GLY A 89 37.06 13.20 11.05
CA GLY A 89 37.60 11.84 10.88
C GLY A 89 36.78 10.72 11.53
N VAL A 90 35.71 11.04 12.25
CA VAL A 90 34.75 10.06 12.79
C VAL A 90 33.69 9.78 11.77
N ARG A 91 33.42 8.49 11.53
CA ARG A 91 32.39 8.04 10.59
C ARG A 91 31.13 7.63 11.35
N VAL A 92 30.01 8.16 10.92
CA VAL A 92 28.68 7.81 11.43
C VAL A 92 27.72 7.58 10.27
N ILE A 93 26.69 6.78 10.50
CA ILE A 93 25.56 6.63 9.58
C ILE A 93 24.40 7.45 10.10
N GLN A 94 23.81 8.28 9.24
CA GLN A 94 22.49 8.89 9.44
C GLN A 94 21.46 7.97 8.81
N PRO A 95 20.68 7.18 9.61
CA PRO A 95 19.70 6.27 9.05
C PRO A 95 18.61 6.98 8.27
N LEU A 96 18.14 6.37 7.18
CA LEU A 96 16.94 6.84 6.46
C LEU A 96 15.65 6.58 7.26
N GLU A 97 15.66 5.57 8.11
CA GLU A 97 14.55 5.26 9.04
C GLU A 97 14.60 6.21 10.25
N ARG A 98 13.69 7.17 10.30
CA ARG A 98 13.64 8.23 11.34
C ARG A 98 13.38 7.71 12.77
N ARG A 99 12.96 6.46 12.93
CA ARG A 99 12.70 5.83 14.24
C ARG A 99 13.92 5.17 14.85
N LEU A 100 15.02 5.10 14.12
CA LEU A 100 16.33 4.69 14.60
C LEU A 100 17.07 5.87 15.24
N PRO A 101 18.20 5.63 15.97
CA PRO A 101 19.06 6.69 16.47
C PRO A 101 19.49 7.65 15.34
N ALA A 102 19.59 8.94 15.65
CA ALA A 102 19.92 9.95 14.63
C ALA A 102 21.29 9.70 13.97
N GLU A 103 22.23 9.15 14.73
CA GLU A 103 23.56 8.77 14.27
C GLU A 103 23.94 7.40 14.83
N ILE A 104 24.60 6.60 14.03
CA ILE A 104 25.05 5.26 14.35
C ILE A 104 26.56 5.15 14.06
N ALA A 105 27.32 4.69 15.02
CA ALA A 105 28.78 4.56 14.88
C ALA A 105 29.14 3.51 13.82
N VAL A 106 30.13 3.81 12.98
CA VAL A 106 30.71 2.88 12.02
C VAL A 106 31.92 2.20 12.64
N ALA A 107 31.85 0.88 12.77
CA ALA A 107 32.99 0.07 13.25
C ALA A 107 33.96 -0.23 12.12
N ASP A 108 33.46 -0.68 10.96
CA ASP A 108 34.25 -1.13 9.83
C ASP A 108 33.69 -0.68 8.49
N LEU A 109 34.57 -0.57 7.48
CA LEU A 109 34.21 -0.31 6.08
C LEU A 109 34.62 -1.52 5.23
N HIS A 110 33.66 -2.33 4.78
CA HIS A 110 33.89 -3.41 3.83
C HIS A 110 33.72 -2.93 2.37
N ALA A 111 33.06 -1.78 2.18
CA ALA A 111 32.98 -1.09 0.90
C ALA A 111 33.49 0.35 1.04
N GLU A 112 34.27 0.83 0.06
CA GLU A 112 34.68 2.23 0.00
C GLU A 112 33.47 3.14 -0.25
N ALA A 113 33.28 4.12 0.62
CA ALA A 113 32.23 5.14 0.50
C ALA A 113 32.71 6.47 1.07
N GLU A 114 32.21 7.57 0.49
CA GLU A 114 32.55 8.93 0.83
C GLU A 114 31.44 9.63 1.64
N ASP A 115 31.77 10.79 2.22
CA ASP A 115 30.79 11.62 2.90
C ASP A 115 29.63 12.00 1.98
N GLY A 116 28.39 11.89 2.48
CA GLY A 116 27.18 12.18 1.71
C GLY A 116 26.65 11.02 0.85
N GLU A 117 27.32 9.87 0.86
CA GLU A 117 26.86 8.72 0.09
C GLU A 117 25.91 7.83 0.88
N ILE A 118 24.94 7.26 0.17
CA ILE A 118 24.01 6.25 0.70
C ILE A 118 24.74 4.91 0.75
N VAL A 119 24.67 4.26 1.89
CA VAL A 119 25.28 2.96 2.13
C VAL A 119 24.29 1.99 2.76
N ARG A 120 24.46 0.71 2.46
CA ARG A 120 23.86 -0.39 3.20
C ARG A 120 24.86 -0.86 4.25
N THR A 121 24.39 -0.98 5.48
CA THR A 121 25.19 -1.40 6.60
C THR A 121 24.63 -2.66 7.25
N HIS A 122 25.49 -3.41 7.94
CA HIS A 122 25.12 -4.53 8.81
C HIS A 122 25.42 -4.18 10.26
N VAL A 123 24.52 -4.51 11.18
CA VAL A 123 24.71 -4.26 12.62
C VAL A 123 25.67 -5.28 13.18
N THR A 124 26.83 -4.81 13.66
CA THR A 124 27.89 -5.67 14.21
C THR A 124 27.80 -5.80 15.72
N ARG A 125 27.22 -4.79 16.39
CA ARG A 125 27.11 -4.77 17.87
C ARG A 125 25.87 -4.01 18.33
N TRP A 126 25.17 -4.57 19.32
CA TRP A 126 24.09 -3.96 20.06
C TRP A 126 24.53 -3.59 21.47
N GLU A 127 24.15 -2.42 21.96
CA GLU A 127 24.49 -1.92 23.29
C GLU A 127 23.23 -1.79 24.14
N ASP A 128 23.29 -2.13 25.43
CA ASP A 128 22.15 -2.15 26.36
C ASP A 128 21.48 -0.77 26.54
N GLU A 129 22.21 0.32 26.31
CA GLU A 129 21.70 1.69 26.41
C GLU A 129 21.07 2.22 25.10
N GLY A 130 20.89 1.35 24.07
CA GLY A 130 20.29 1.70 22.79
C GLY A 130 21.27 2.21 21.75
N GLY A 131 22.58 2.07 22.02
CA GLY A 131 23.61 2.24 21.03
C GLY A 131 23.71 1.02 20.12
N LEU A 132 24.20 1.23 18.92
CA LEU A 132 24.59 0.16 18.01
C LEU A 132 25.78 0.61 17.17
N CYS A 133 26.53 -0.37 16.68
CA CYS A 133 27.64 -0.15 15.75
C CYS A 133 27.35 -0.95 14.47
N VAL A 134 27.75 -0.41 13.34
CA VAL A 134 27.54 -1.03 12.04
C VAL A 134 28.84 -1.13 11.24
N SER A 135 28.91 -2.12 10.33
CA SER A 135 29.85 -2.15 9.23
C SER A 135 29.18 -1.68 7.94
N VAL A 136 29.92 -0.94 7.11
CA VAL A 136 29.44 -0.56 5.76
C VAL A 136 29.72 -1.72 4.82
N GLU A 137 28.65 -2.32 4.26
CA GLU A 137 28.73 -3.50 3.40
C GLU A 137 28.69 -3.15 1.91
N GLU A 138 27.95 -2.09 1.56
CA GLU A 138 27.71 -1.75 0.18
C GLU A 138 27.51 -0.24 0.02
N ARG A 139 28.14 0.32 -1.02
CA ARG A 139 27.90 1.66 -1.50
C ARG A 139 26.76 1.64 -2.52
N ILE A 140 25.71 2.42 -2.28
CA ILE A 140 24.57 2.54 -3.20
C ILE A 140 24.80 3.69 -4.18
N GLY A 141 25.21 4.87 -3.70
CA GLY A 141 25.49 6.04 -4.52
C GLY A 141 25.25 7.35 -3.79
N SER A 142 25.33 8.47 -4.51
CA SER A 142 25.14 9.80 -3.93
C SER A 142 23.68 10.07 -3.59
N PHE A 143 23.42 10.62 -2.39
CA PHE A 143 22.08 11.07 -1.98
C PHE A 143 21.50 12.19 -2.84
N GLU A 144 22.36 12.95 -3.52
CA GLU A 144 21.95 14.04 -4.41
C GLU A 144 21.32 13.52 -5.71
N GLN A 145 21.55 12.26 -6.07
CA GLN A 145 20.93 11.63 -7.23
C GLN A 145 19.60 10.98 -6.84
N ALA A 146 18.51 11.53 -7.37
CA ALA A 146 17.14 11.09 -7.01
C ALA A 146 16.91 9.57 -7.18
N THR A 147 17.53 8.92 -8.14
CA THR A 147 17.42 7.48 -8.38
C THR A 147 17.93 6.68 -7.19
N TYR A 148 19.13 6.98 -6.68
CA TYR A 148 19.71 6.29 -5.53
C TYR A 148 18.93 6.59 -4.24
N ALA A 149 18.44 7.82 -4.08
CA ALA A 149 17.61 8.19 -2.94
C ALA A 149 16.29 7.38 -2.92
N LEU A 150 15.67 7.14 -4.08
CA LEU A 150 14.47 6.31 -4.19
C LEU A 150 14.77 4.83 -3.91
N ASP A 151 15.84 4.28 -4.47
CA ASP A 151 16.24 2.89 -4.20
C ASP A 151 16.54 2.68 -2.72
N ALA A 152 17.25 3.60 -2.10
CA ALA A 152 17.52 3.56 -0.68
C ALA A 152 16.24 3.66 0.16
N LEU A 153 15.26 4.49 -0.25
CA LEU A 153 13.95 4.56 0.40
C LEU A 153 13.22 3.22 0.30
N VAL A 154 13.13 2.64 -0.90
CA VAL A 154 12.53 1.32 -1.13
C VAL A 154 13.15 0.26 -0.23
N MET A 155 14.48 0.21 -0.17
CA MET A 155 15.21 -0.74 0.67
C MET A 155 14.98 -0.47 2.17
N SER A 156 15.03 0.80 2.61
CA SER A 156 14.84 1.17 4.02
C SER A 156 13.43 0.83 4.52
N MET A 157 12.44 0.96 3.65
CA MET A 157 11.05 0.59 3.95
C MET A 157 10.80 -0.91 3.77
N ARG A 158 11.79 -1.69 3.34
CA ARG A 158 11.70 -3.13 3.05
C ARG A 158 10.55 -3.46 2.10
N LEU A 159 10.33 -2.59 1.10
CA LEU A 159 9.31 -2.83 0.10
C LEU A 159 9.73 -4.01 -0.79
N ARG A 160 8.76 -4.83 -1.13
CA ARG A 160 8.97 -5.98 -2.03
C ARG A 160 9.08 -5.46 -3.46
N THR A 161 10.24 -5.63 -4.10
CA THR A 161 10.50 -5.19 -5.48
C THR A 161 10.15 -6.28 -6.48
N ASP A 162 10.47 -7.52 -6.16
CA ASP A 162 10.33 -8.66 -7.06
C ASP A 162 9.18 -9.57 -6.61
N PHE A 163 8.63 -10.32 -7.54
CA PHE A 163 7.65 -11.35 -7.26
C PHE A 163 8.32 -12.72 -7.17
N PRO A 164 7.92 -13.58 -6.21
CA PRO A 164 8.36 -14.98 -6.15
C PRO A 164 8.01 -15.74 -7.44
N GLU A 165 8.82 -16.77 -7.76
CA GLU A 165 8.66 -17.54 -9.01
C GLU A 165 7.31 -18.27 -9.08
N ASP A 166 6.81 -18.79 -7.95
CA ASP A 166 5.49 -19.45 -7.87
C ASP A 166 4.34 -18.48 -8.17
N VAL A 167 4.47 -17.23 -7.74
CA VAL A 167 3.51 -16.14 -8.02
C VAL A 167 3.50 -15.81 -9.52
N LEU A 168 4.69 -15.68 -10.13
CA LEU A 168 4.81 -15.41 -11.57
C LEU A 168 4.25 -16.56 -12.41
N LYS A 169 4.54 -17.81 -12.03
CA LYS A 169 3.99 -19.01 -12.71
C LYS A 169 2.47 -19.05 -12.63
N GLU A 170 1.88 -18.69 -11.48
CA GLU A 170 0.43 -18.62 -11.33
C GLU A 170 -0.15 -17.49 -12.20
N ALA A 171 0.49 -16.30 -12.21
CA ALA A 171 0.09 -15.17 -13.04
C ALA A 171 0.07 -15.54 -14.55
N ASP A 172 1.03 -16.32 -15.02
CA ASP A 172 1.12 -16.77 -16.41
C ASP A 172 0.00 -17.75 -16.80
N THR A 173 -0.72 -18.31 -15.84
CA THR A 173 -1.91 -19.15 -16.12
C THR A 173 -3.18 -18.35 -16.35
N CYS A 174 -3.21 -17.09 -15.94
CA CYS A 174 -4.36 -16.21 -16.10
C CYS A 174 -4.66 -15.94 -17.58
N ARG A 175 -5.92 -16.09 -17.98
CA ARG A 175 -6.36 -15.95 -19.37
C ARG A 175 -7.26 -14.71 -19.52
N PRO A 176 -7.31 -14.08 -20.71
CA PRO A 176 -8.29 -13.06 -21.02
C PRO A 176 -9.72 -13.52 -20.73
N ALA A 177 -10.60 -12.58 -20.43
CA ALA A 177 -11.99 -12.87 -20.14
C ALA A 177 -12.71 -13.45 -21.38
N ASP A 178 -13.40 -14.58 -21.18
CA ASP A 178 -14.29 -15.18 -22.17
C ASP A 178 -15.61 -15.57 -21.47
N LEU A 179 -16.74 -15.14 -22.03
CA LEU A 179 -18.05 -15.48 -21.48
C LEU A 179 -18.30 -17.00 -21.45
N ALA A 180 -17.65 -17.76 -22.34
CA ALA A 180 -17.73 -19.21 -22.33
C ALA A 180 -17.14 -19.83 -21.06
N ASP A 181 -16.14 -19.18 -20.43
CA ASP A 181 -15.52 -19.65 -19.20
C ASP A 181 -16.41 -19.42 -17.96
N ASP A 182 -17.31 -18.41 -18.03
CA ASP A 182 -18.26 -18.11 -16.94
C ASP A 182 -19.60 -17.59 -17.51
N PRO A 183 -20.46 -18.49 -18.01
CA PRO A 183 -21.73 -18.12 -18.62
C PRO A 183 -22.76 -17.56 -17.63
N THR A 184 -22.45 -17.53 -16.32
CA THR A 184 -23.32 -16.91 -15.31
C THR A 184 -23.18 -15.38 -15.25
N ARG A 185 -22.19 -14.81 -15.95
CA ARG A 185 -21.97 -13.38 -16.02
C ARG A 185 -22.95 -12.70 -16.97
N GLU A 186 -23.38 -11.53 -16.60
CA GLU A 186 -24.20 -10.69 -17.46
C GLU A 186 -23.33 -10.03 -18.54
N ASP A 187 -23.76 -10.11 -19.79
CA ASP A 187 -23.06 -9.49 -20.92
C ASP A 187 -23.42 -8.01 -21.08
N LEU A 188 -22.50 -7.15 -20.67
CA LEU A 188 -22.60 -5.70 -20.78
C LEU A 188 -21.63 -5.10 -21.80
N ARG A 189 -21.09 -5.88 -22.71
CA ARG A 189 -20.14 -5.44 -23.75
C ARG A 189 -20.77 -4.46 -24.76
N HIS A 190 -22.09 -4.42 -24.82
CA HIS A 190 -22.85 -3.48 -25.67
C HIS A 190 -22.87 -2.06 -25.12
N LEU A 191 -22.64 -1.86 -23.82
CA LEU A 191 -22.64 -0.54 -23.18
C LEU A 191 -21.49 0.32 -23.68
N LEU A 192 -21.75 1.62 -23.84
CA LEU A 192 -20.73 2.63 -24.06
C LEU A 192 -20.02 2.92 -22.72
N SER A 193 -19.03 2.13 -22.40
CA SER A 193 -18.18 2.32 -21.23
C SER A 193 -16.79 2.82 -21.63
N PHE A 194 -16.15 3.57 -20.74
CA PHE A 194 -14.78 4.08 -20.93
C PHE A 194 -14.09 4.31 -19.59
N THR A 195 -12.77 4.31 -19.60
CA THR A 195 -11.93 4.66 -18.45
C THR A 195 -11.50 6.13 -18.55
N ILE A 196 -11.23 6.79 -17.40
CA ILE A 196 -10.70 8.15 -17.32
C ILE A 196 -9.58 8.16 -16.28
N ASP A 197 -8.33 8.27 -16.73
CA ASP A 197 -7.16 8.04 -15.89
C ASP A 197 -6.08 9.09 -16.13
N GLY A 198 -4.99 9.01 -15.35
CA GLY A 198 -3.77 9.75 -15.62
C GLY A 198 -3.13 9.35 -16.95
N ARG A 199 -2.35 10.24 -17.55
CA ARG A 199 -1.72 10.01 -18.87
C ARG A 199 -0.84 8.75 -18.89
N ASP A 200 -0.11 8.50 -17.80
CA ASP A 200 0.86 7.41 -17.70
C ASP A 200 0.28 6.13 -17.07
N ALA A 201 -1.01 6.12 -16.71
CA ALA A 201 -1.67 4.95 -16.14
C ALA A 201 -1.73 3.79 -17.15
N LYS A 202 -1.57 2.57 -16.63
CA LYS A 202 -1.66 1.31 -17.38
C LYS A 202 -2.61 0.31 -16.73
N ASP A 203 -2.90 0.50 -15.46
CA ASP A 203 -3.73 -0.26 -14.56
C ASP A 203 -5.11 0.41 -14.47
N PHE A 204 -5.98 0.14 -15.46
CA PHE A 204 -7.34 0.70 -15.51
C PHE A 204 -8.26 -0.17 -14.67
N ASP A 205 -8.48 0.20 -13.42
CA ASP A 205 -9.24 -0.61 -12.47
C ASP A 205 -10.75 -0.39 -12.61
N ASP A 206 -11.18 0.77 -13.09
CA ASP A 206 -12.58 1.13 -13.23
C ASP A 206 -12.92 1.73 -14.61
N SER A 207 -14.14 1.46 -15.04
CA SER A 207 -14.77 2.13 -16.17
C SER A 207 -16.21 2.52 -15.84
N VAL A 208 -16.74 3.49 -16.56
CA VAL A 208 -18.07 4.02 -16.31
C VAL A 208 -18.90 4.00 -17.60
N SER A 209 -20.21 3.80 -17.44
CA SER A 209 -21.21 3.94 -18.51
C SER A 209 -22.41 4.74 -18.04
N LEU A 210 -23.12 5.38 -18.95
CA LEU A 210 -24.34 6.12 -18.66
C LEU A 210 -25.38 5.86 -19.76
N GLU A 211 -26.58 5.49 -19.36
CA GLU A 211 -27.72 5.28 -20.23
C GLU A 211 -28.90 6.20 -19.82
N GLN A 212 -29.60 6.75 -20.78
CA GLN A 212 -30.85 7.42 -20.53
C GLN A 212 -32.01 6.40 -20.53
N LEU A 213 -32.85 6.43 -19.51
CA LEU A 213 -34.01 5.54 -19.38
C LEU A 213 -35.27 6.20 -19.87
N GLU A 214 -36.25 5.39 -20.30
CA GLU A 214 -37.55 5.88 -20.83
C GLU A 214 -38.35 6.71 -19.82
N ASN A 215 -38.13 6.47 -18.50
CA ASN A 215 -38.81 7.22 -17.43
C ASN A 215 -38.15 8.56 -17.11
N GLY A 216 -37.09 8.96 -17.87
CA GLY A 216 -36.37 10.20 -17.71
C GLY A 216 -35.21 10.10 -16.71
N HIS A 217 -35.06 9.00 -15.98
CA HIS A 217 -33.91 8.75 -15.12
C HIS A 217 -32.67 8.38 -15.94
N VAL A 218 -31.54 8.34 -15.27
CA VAL A 218 -30.28 7.83 -15.86
C VAL A 218 -29.85 6.55 -15.15
N ARG A 219 -29.26 5.60 -15.89
CA ARG A 219 -28.58 4.44 -15.32
C ARG A 219 -27.09 4.66 -15.40
N LEU A 220 -26.45 4.84 -14.23
CA LEU A 220 -25.00 4.88 -14.10
C LEU A 220 -24.48 3.47 -13.89
N GLY A 221 -23.57 3.02 -14.74
CA GLY A 221 -22.78 1.82 -14.56
C GLY A 221 -21.39 2.16 -14.05
N VAL A 222 -20.97 1.50 -12.99
CA VAL A 222 -19.59 1.53 -12.48
C VAL A 222 -19.06 0.10 -12.55
N HIS A 223 -18.06 -0.12 -13.39
CA HIS A 223 -17.51 -1.43 -13.71
C HIS A 223 -16.10 -1.51 -13.14
N ILE A 224 -15.90 -2.35 -12.14
CA ILE A 224 -14.61 -2.57 -11.48
C ILE A 224 -14.04 -3.90 -11.96
N ALA A 225 -12.75 -3.93 -12.30
CA ALA A 225 -12.07 -5.17 -12.67
C ALA A 225 -12.29 -6.28 -11.63
N ASP A 226 -12.79 -7.45 -12.04
CA ASP A 226 -13.02 -8.58 -11.14
C ASP A 226 -11.71 -9.32 -10.85
N VAL A 227 -10.81 -8.66 -10.10
CA VAL A 227 -9.53 -9.23 -9.66
C VAL A 227 -9.72 -10.52 -8.90
N GLY A 228 -10.82 -10.65 -8.12
CA GLY A 228 -11.16 -11.85 -7.37
C GLY A 228 -11.48 -13.07 -8.24
N HIS A 229 -11.73 -12.89 -9.54
CA HIS A 229 -11.80 -14.00 -10.50
C HIS A 229 -10.44 -14.69 -10.68
N TYR A 230 -9.37 -13.92 -10.72
CA TYR A 230 -8.00 -14.37 -10.97
C TYR A 230 -7.25 -14.71 -9.68
N VAL A 231 -7.35 -13.83 -8.68
CA VAL A 231 -6.67 -14.00 -7.39
C VAL A 231 -7.60 -14.72 -6.42
N ARG A 232 -7.39 -16.04 -6.30
CA ARG A 232 -8.24 -16.89 -5.44
C ARG A 232 -7.66 -17.01 -4.04
N PRO A 233 -8.50 -17.05 -2.99
CA PRO A 233 -8.04 -17.21 -1.61
C PRO A 233 -7.10 -18.42 -1.42
N GLY A 234 -5.96 -18.20 -0.75
CA GLY A 234 -4.99 -19.23 -0.43
C GLY A 234 -4.00 -19.60 -1.55
N THR A 235 -4.07 -18.95 -2.71
CA THR A 235 -3.11 -19.14 -3.82
C THR A 235 -1.80 -18.40 -3.58
N ALA A 236 -0.80 -18.57 -4.42
CA ALA A 236 0.45 -17.82 -4.33
C ALA A 236 0.23 -16.32 -4.58
N LEU A 237 -0.60 -15.97 -5.58
CA LEU A 237 -1.01 -14.60 -5.87
C LEU A 237 -1.69 -13.93 -4.67
N ASP A 238 -2.63 -14.62 -4.01
CA ASP A 238 -3.35 -14.10 -2.84
C ASP A 238 -2.40 -13.84 -1.67
N ARG A 239 -1.53 -14.80 -1.34
CA ARG A 239 -0.56 -14.64 -0.25
C ARG A 239 0.41 -13.48 -0.50
N GLU A 240 0.91 -13.34 -1.73
CA GLU A 240 1.83 -12.25 -2.07
C GLU A 240 1.12 -10.89 -2.08
N ALA A 241 -0.09 -10.82 -2.65
CA ALA A 241 -0.92 -9.61 -2.63
C ALA A 241 -1.22 -9.16 -1.20
N PHE A 242 -1.59 -10.10 -0.31
CA PHE A 242 -1.81 -9.83 1.11
C PHE A 242 -0.54 -9.32 1.80
N ALA A 243 0.62 -9.92 1.51
CA ALA A 243 1.90 -9.52 2.08
C ALA A 243 2.36 -8.13 1.61
N ARG A 244 2.04 -7.72 0.37
CA ARG A 244 2.29 -6.36 -0.15
C ARG A 244 1.29 -5.34 0.39
N GLY A 245 0.01 -5.72 0.52
CA GLY A 245 -1.09 -4.93 1.04
C GLY A 245 -1.60 -3.82 0.12
N THR A 246 -0.75 -3.24 -0.73
CA THR A 246 -1.09 -2.19 -1.69
C THR A 246 -0.02 -2.08 -2.78
N SER A 247 -0.36 -1.45 -3.90
CA SER A 247 0.64 -0.91 -4.83
C SER A 247 1.28 0.35 -4.23
N VAL A 248 2.57 0.57 -4.49
CA VAL A 248 3.31 1.75 -4.03
C VAL A 248 3.74 2.57 -5.24
N TYR A 249 3.26 3.80 -5.33
CA TYR A 249 3.56 4.72 -6.41
C TYR A 249 4.69 5.67 -6.00
N LEU A 250 5.81 5.57 -6.68
CA LEU A 250 6.99 6.40 -6.49
C LEU A 250 7.20 7.27 -7.75
N PRO A 251 7.91 8.39 -7.66
CA PRO A 251 8.27 9.17 -8.84
C PRO A 251 8.99 8.30 -9.89
N GLY A 252 8.37 8.12 -11.06
CA GLY A 252 8.92 7.34 -12.17
C GLY A 252 8.94 5.82 -12.00
N ARG A 253 8.38 5.27 -10.91
CA ARG A 253 8.37 3.82 -10.62
C ARG A 253 7.14 3.41 -9.83
N VAL A 254 6.54 2.28 -10.20
CA VAL A 254 5.47 1.64 -9.43
C VAL A 254 5.97 0.28 -8.92
N LEU A 255 5.71 -0.01 -7.66
CA LEU A 255 5.85 -1.36 -7.08
C LEU A 255 4.44 -1.93 -6.95
N PRO A 256 3.97 -2.73 -7.90
CA PRO A 256 2.57 -3.13 -7.95
C PRO A 256 2.26 -4.22 -6.91
N MET A 257 1.01 -4.25 -6.42
CA MET A 257 0.53 -5.29 -5.51
C MET A 257 0.42 -6.65 -6.20
N LEU A 258 0.08 -6.65 -7.48
CA LEU A 258 -0.06 -7.84 -8.33
C LEU A 258 0.94 -7.80 -9.49
N PRO A 259 1.38 -8.94 -10.03
CA PRO A 259 2.21 -8.98 -11.24
C PRO A 259 1.58 -8.20 -12.41
N GLU A 260 2.42 -7.60 -13.26
CA GLU A 260 1.97 -6.76 -14.38
C GLU A 260 1.07 -7.51 -15.38
N GLN A 261 1.22 -8.83 -15.49
CA GLN A 261 0.32 -9.68 -16.28
C GLN A 261 -1.13 -9.56 -15.82
N LEU A 262 -1.37 -9.30 -14.53
CA LEU A 262 -2.71 -9.07 -13.98
C LEU A 262 -3.04 -7.57 -14.02
N CYS A 263 -2.32 -6.72 -13.27
CA CYS A 263 -2.73 -5.32 -13.08
C CYS A 263 -2.69 -4.49 -14.36
N ASN A 264 -1.71 -4.70 -15.24
CA ASN A 264 -1.63 -4.03 -16.54
C ASN A 264 -2.21 -4.89 -17.69
N GLY A 265 -2.54 -6.15 -17.43
CA GLY A 265 -2.97 -7.14 -18.42
C GLY A 265 -4.44 -7.52 -18.30
N VAL A 266 -4.69 -8.75 -17.79
CA VAL A 266 -6.05 -9.34 -17.81
C VAL A 266 -7.06 -8.59 -16.97
N CYS A 267 -6.65 -7.89 -15.90
CA CYS A 267 -7.52 -7.08 -15.06
C CYS A 267 -7.72 -5.66 -15.61
N SER A 268 -6.72 -5.07 -16.27
CA SER A 268 -6.81 -3.69 -16.76
C SER A 268 -7.89 -3.54 -17.84
N LEU A 269 -8.85 -2.61 -17.63
CA LEU A 269 -10.00 -2.39 -18.50
C LEU A 269 -9.62 -1.63 -19.79
N ARG A 270 -8.67 -2.21 -20.54
CA ARG A 270 -8.19 -1.66 -21.80
C ARG A 270 -9.28 -1.56 -22.84
N PRO A 271 -9.23 -0.54 -23.72
CA PRO A 271 -10.23 -0.37 -24.76
C PRO A 271 -10.24 -1.54 -25.75
N ASN A 272 -11.43 -1.94 -26.15
CA ASN A 272 -11.71 -3.02 -27.10
C ASN A 272 -11.23 -4.43 -26.68
N GLU A 273 -11.05 -4.63 -25.38
CA GLU A 273 -10.78 -5.93 -24.80
C GLU A 273 -11.92 -6.36 -23.88
N ASP A 274 -12.33 -7.63 -23.97
CA ASP A 274 -13.30 -8.21 -23.05
C ASP A 274 -12.67 -8.38 -21.66
N LYS A 275 -13.38 -7.95 -20.62
CA LYS A 275 -12.90 -8.00 -19.24
C LYS A 275 -13.99 -8.48 -18.30
N PHE A 276 -13.60 -9.33 -17.35
CA PHE A 276 -14.48 -9.66 -16.23
C PHE A 276 -14.54 -8.50 -15.24
N THR A 277 -15.76 -8.12 -14.89
CA THR A 277 -16.02 -6.99 -14.00
C THR A 277 -17.05 -7.35 -12.93
N MET A 278 -16.96 -6.67 -11.79
CA MET A 278 -18.03 -6.48 -10.82
C MET A 278 -18.67 -5.14 -11.12
N THR A 279 -19.93 -5.13 -11.50
CA THR A 279 -20.61 -3.92 -11.93
C THR A 279 -21.69 -3.52 -10.93
N ALA A 280 -21.66 -2.25 -10.50
CA ALA A 280 -22.78 -1.59 -9.85
C ALA A 280 -23.58 -0.82 -10.92
N LEU A 281 -24.85 -1.15 -11.07
CA LEU A 281 -25.81 -0.42 -11.91
C LEU A 281 -26.76 0.33 -10.99
N MET A 282 -26.80 1.65 -11.13
CA MET A 282 -27.60 2.54 -10.28
C MET A 282 -28.56 3.37 -11.15
N GLU A 283 -29.85 3.26 -10.90
CA GLU A 283 -30.84 4.16 -11.47
C GLU A 283 -30.91 5.43 -10.61
N ILE A 284 -30.74 6.59 -11.24
CA ILE A 284 -30.64 7.88 -10.57
C ILE A 284 -31.67 8.83 -11.14
N ASP A 285 -32.47 9.42 -10.26
CA ASP A 285 -33.51 10.40 -10.62
C ASP A 285 -32.92 11.80 -10.89
N ASP A 286 -33.77 12.72 -11.32
CA ASP A 286 -33.37 14.09 -11.62
C ASP A 286 -32.84 14.89 -10.43
N ALA A 287 -33.15 14.48 -9.20
CA ALA A 287 -32.64 15.08 -7.99
C ALA A 287 -31.27 14.46 -7.55
N GLY A 288 -30.71 13.53 -8.33
CA GLY A 288 -29.47 12.83 -8.00
C GLY A 288 -29.63 11.79 -6.89
N ARG A 289 -30.83 11.24 -6.69
CA ARG A 289 -31.10 10.17 -5.74
C ARG A 289 -31.03 8.82 -6.47
N VAL A 290 -30.29 7.88 -5.88
CA VAL A 290 -30.35 6.47 -6.31
C VAL A 290 -31.72 5.93 -5.91
N VAL A 291 -32.51 5.50 -6.87
CA VAL A 291 -33.87 4.97 -6.69
C VAL A 291 -33.95 3.46 -6.88
N ASP A 292 -32.99 2.89 -7.60
CA ASP A 292 -32.79 1.44 -7.73
C ASP A 292 -31.30 1.14 -7.90
N GLU A 293 -30.84 0.00 -7.38
CA GLU A 293 -29.46 -0.40 -7.46
C GLU A 293 -29.29 -1.92 -7.46
N ARG A 294 -28.30 -2.38 -8.21
CA ARG A 294 -27.88 -3.79 -8.16
C ARG A 294 -26.39 -3.95 -8.45
N ILE A 295 -25.81 -4.98 -7.88
CA ILE A 295 -24.43 -5.41 -8.15
C ILE A 295 -24.49 -6.75 -8.87
N ALA A 296 -23.70 -6.90 -9.95
CA ALA A 296 -23.66 -8.09 -10.75
C ALA A 296 -22.22 -8.45 -11.17
N ARG A 297 -21.98 -9.75 -11.36
CA ARG A 297 -20.78 -10.22 -12.07
C ARG A 297 -21.06 -10.10 -13.56
N THR A 298 -20.19 -9.40 -14.26
CA THR A 298 -20.42 -9.02 -15.66
C THR A 298 -19.18 -9.31 -16.52
N ILE A 299 -19.38 -9.26 -17.83
CA ILE A 299 -18.31 -9.08 -18.82
C ILE A 299 -18.55 -7.77 -19.54
N THR A 300 -17.52 -6.93 -19.62
CA THR A 300 -17.57 -5.61 -20.24
C THR A 300 -16.48 -5.45 -21.30
N CYS A 301 -16.62 -4.48 -22.18
CA CYS A 301 -15.63 -4.13 -23.17
C CYS A 301 -15.57 -2.60 -23.28
N SER A 302 -14.62 -1.98 -22.62
CA SER A 302 -14.40 -0.53 -22.65
C SER A 302 -14.22 -0.05 -24.09
N LYS A 303 -14.87 1.04 -24.48
CA LYS A 303 -14.79 1.57 -25.85
C LYS A 303 -13.71 2.63 -26.03
N ALA A 304 -13.28 3.27 -24.94
CA ALA A 304 -12.25 4.29 -24.99
C ALA A 304 -11.45 4.36 -23.67
N ARG A 305 -10.20 4.74 -23.80
CA ARG A 305 -9.35 5.17 -22.69
C ARG A 305 -9.19 6.68 -22.77
N LEU A 306 -9.70 7.41 -21.79
CA LEU A 306 -9.64 8.86 -21.72
C LEU A 306 -8.58 9.30 -20.70
N VAL A 307 -8.12 10.54 -20.84
CA VAL A 307 -7.14 11.16 -19.93
C VAL A 307 -7.79 12.34 -19.23
N TYR A 308 -7.56 12.51 -17.93
CA TYR A 308 -8.13 13.61 -17.14
C TYR A 308 -7.92 14.97 -17.79
N ASP A 309 -6.69 15.27 -18.28
CA ASP A 309 -6.38 16.56 -18.91
C ASP A 309 -7.18 16.79 -20.18
N ASP A 310 -7.34 15.74 -21.00
CA ASP A 310 -8.04 15.81 -22.26
C ASP A 310 -9.56 16.00 -22.05
N VAL A 311 -10.15 15.32 -21.06
CA VAL A 311 -11.55 15.50 -20.64
C VAL A 311 -11.76 16.89 -20.05
N ASN A 312 -10.84 17.41 -19.27
CA ASN A 312 -10.89 18.77 -18.75
C ASN A 312 -10.79 19.81 -19.89
N ALA A 313 -9.93 19.58 -20.88
CA ALA A 313 -9.84 20.45 -22.05
C ALA A 313 -11.13 20.44 -22.89
N LEU A 314 -11.78 19.27 -23.08
CA LEU A 314 -13.11 19.17 -23.68
C LEU A 314 -14.13 20.05 -22.93
N PHE A 315 -14.18 19.91 -21.59
CA PHE A 315 -15.11 20.67 -20.75
C PHE A 315 -14.84 22.18 -20.73
N ASN A 316 -13.62 22.59 -21.08
CA ASN A 316 -13.20 23.98 -21.22
C ASN A 316 -13.37 24.51 -22.67
N GLY A 317 -13.97 23.74 -23.56
CA GLY A 317 -14.33 24.17 -24.91
C GLY A 317 -13.26 23.94 -25.97
N SER A 318 -12.34 23.00 -25.80
CA SER A 318 -11.36 22.63 -26.82
C SER A 318 -12.04 21.90 -27.97
N GLU A 319 -12.08 22.53 -29.18
CA GLU A 319 -12.61 21.91 -30.39
C GLU A 319 -11.83 20.64 -30.79
N GLN A 320 -10.49 20.67 -30.64
CA GLN A 320 -9.66 19.50 -30.93
C GLN A 320 -10.02 18.29 -30.09
N GLN A 321 -10.32 18.48 -28.79
CA GLN A 321 -10.73 17.38 -27.92
C GLN A 321 -12.19 16.95 -28.17
N ALA A 322 -13.06 17.88 -28.59
CA ALA A 322 -14.41 17.55 -29.01
C ALA A 322 -14.40 16.60 -30.22
N ASP A 323 -13.57 16.88 -31.22
CA ASP A 323 -13.41 16.02 -32.39
C ASP A 323 -12.78 14.65 -32.01
N ALA A 324 -11.73 14.66 -31.18
CA ALA A 324 -11.05 13.43 -30.76
C ALA A 324 -11.93 12.50 -29.91
N MET A 325 -12.89 13.06 -29.17
CA MET A 325 -13.79 12.33 -28.27
C MET A 325 -15.23 12.31 -28.81
N ALA A 326 -15.47 12.58 -30.09
CA ALA A 326 -16.82 12.72 -30.65
C ALA A 326 -17.78 11.55 -30.28
N ALA A 327 -17.25 10.33 -30.21
CA ALA A 327 -18.04 9.14 -29.87
C ALA A 327 -18.54 9.11 -28.40
N VAL A 328 -17.92 9.86 -27.49
CA VAL A 328 -18.19 9.83 -26.04
C VAL A 328 -18.50 11.20 -25.46
N ALA A 329 -18.34 12.28 -26.23
CA ALA A 329 -18.45 13.66 -25.76
C ALA A 329 -19.81 13.97 -25.14
N ASP A 330 -20.91 13.57 -25.77
CA ASP A 330 -22.27 13.78 -25.25
C ASP A 330 -22.48 13.06 -23.91
N THR A 331 -22.00 11.82 -23.82
CA THR A 331 -22.07 11.04 -22.58
C THR A 331 -21.23 11.68 -21.47
N LEU A 332 -20.03 12.19 -21.78
CA LEU A 332 -19.19 12.92 -20.83
C LEU A 332 -19.88 14.18 -20.30
N HIS A 333 -20.52 14.97 -21.17
CA HIS A 333 -21.29 16.14 -20.73
C HIS A 333 -22.46 15.78 -19.81
N GLN A 334 -23.18 14.69 -20.11
CA GLN A 334 -24.25 14.20 -19.24
C GLN A 334 -23.71 13.71 -17.90
N MET A 335 -22.59 12.97 -17.89
CA MET A 335 -21.90 12.53 -16.67
C MET A 335 -21.42 13.72 -15.82
N ARG A 336 -20.92 14.79 -16.45
CA ARG A 336 -20.54 16.03 -15.74
C ARG A 336 -21.74 16.65 -15.01
N VAL A 337 -22.90 16.71 -15.66
CA VAL A 337 -24.13 17.21 -15.04
C VAL A 337 -24.54 16.32 -13.86
N LEU A 338 -24.52 15.00 -14.05
CA LEU A 338 -24.85 14.04 -12.99
C LEU A 338 -23.87 14.16 -11.81
N ALA A 339 -22.57 14.22 -12.08
CA ALA A 339 -21.53 14.38 -11.03
C ALA A 339 -21.77 15.66 -10.21
N GLY A 340 -22.16 16.77 -10.85
CA GLY A 340 -22.57 18.00 -10.18
C GLY A 340 -23.75 17.82 -9.23
N LYS A 341 -24.81 17.11 -9.66
CA LYS A 341 -25.97 16.78 -8.82
C LYS A 341 -25.59 15.92 -7.61
N LEU A 342 -24.79 14.87 -7.84
CA LEU A 342 -24.31 13.99 -6.78
C LEU A 342 -23.41 14.72 -5.75
N ARG A 343 -22.53 15.59 -6.24
CA ARG A 343 -21.67 16.43 -5.38
C ARG A 343 -22.47 17.39 -4.52
N ALA A 344 -23.40 18.14 -5.12
CA ALA A 344 -24.27 19.07 -4.41
C ALA A 344 -25.06 18.36 -3.30
N ARG A 345 -25.58 17.16 -3.58
CA ARG A 345 -26.28 16.35 -2.59
C ARG A 345 -25.37 15.92 -1.43
N ARG A 346 -24.15 15.44 -1.70
CA ARG A 346 -23.19 15.11 -0.64
C ARG A 346 -22.83 16.31 0.22
N GLN A 347 -22.63 17.47 -0.38
CA GLN A 347 -22.38 18.72 0.34
C GLN A 347 -23.55 19.10 1.25
N ALA A 348 -24.79 18.99 0.75
CA ALA A 348 -25.99 19.23 1.58
C ALA A 348 -26.13 18.26 2.76
N GLN A 349 -25.53 17.06 2.67
CA GLN A 349 -25.46 16.06 3.74
C GLN A 349 -24.27 16.27 4.72
N GLY A 350 -23.50 17.34 4.56
CA GLY A 350 -22.37 17.67 5.43
C GLY A 350 -21.03 17.07 5.02
N CYS A 351 -20.87 16.68 3.75
CA CYS A 351 -19.57 16.28 3.23
C CYS A 351 -18.59 17.44 3.29
N ILE A 352 -17.38 17.19 3.84
CA ILE A 352 -16.30 18.18 3.89
C ILE A 352 -15.48 18.02 2.60
N ASP A 353 -15.40 19.08 1.80
CA ASP A 353 -14.47 19.15 0.67
C ASP A 353 -13.06 19.45 1.22
N SER A 354 -12.13 18.52 1.03
CA SER A 354 -10.70 18.81 1.25
C SER A 354 -10.12 19.44 -0.03
N VAL A 355 -9.50 20.59 0.11
CA VAL A 355 -8.69 21.15 -0.97
C VAL A 355 -7.33 20.45 -0.92
N SER A 356 -7.04 19.60 -1.91
CA SER A 356 -5.67 19.14 -2.13
C SER A 356 -4.89 20.25 -2.84
N TYR A 357 -3.80 20.67 -2.23
CA TYR A 357 -2.84 21.62 -2.80
C TYR A 357 -1.84 20.85 -3.66
#